data_aa5c28449da725e41b0492a5615ae3da
#
_entry.id   aa5c28449da725e41b0492a5615ae3da
#
_cell.length_a   1.000
_cell.length_b   1.000
_cell.length_c   1.000
_cell.angle_alpha   90.00
_cell.angle_beta   90.00
_cell.angle_gamma   90.00
#
_symmetry.space_group_name_H-M   'P 1'
#
loop_
_entity.id
_entity.type
_entity.pdbx_description
1 polymer ?
#
loop_
_entity_poly.entity_id
_entity_poly.type
_entity_poly.pdbx_seq_one_letter_code
_entity_poly.pdbx_strand_id
1 'polypeptide(L)'
;MPKITLIEPQKKKSERVNVFIDGQFAFGLSLELVYEKKLAIGQVLNEQQIIDLVQADQVEKLTNKSLRFLSFRPRSEKEIRDNLLLAEKRKRKEEKSEIEGSLYEKSVGKVIEKLKRLDQVDDLEFARWWVEQRSRFNPKGAPIIKAELFKKGVDKEIINEVLNKEREEELALKFLEKKKQFLKRMDEGEFKTKMTQVLVRRGFTWEVAKKAVDTLLEEGVK
;
A
#
# COMPACT_ATOMS: atom_id res chain seq x y z
N MET A 1 27.51 -0.65 34.38
CA MET A 1 26.48 -1.13 33.44
C MET A 1 25.24 -0.32 33.64
N PRO A 2 24.59 0.20 32.58
CA PRO A 2 23.39 1.07 32.66
C PRO A 2 22.26 0.34 33.39
N LYS A 3 21.64 0.99 34.37
CA LYS A 3 20.57 0.44 35.21
C LYS A 3 19.28 1.20 35.06
N ILE A 4 18.14 0.51 34.87
CA ILE A 4 16.83 1.15 34.84
C ILE A 4 16.53 1.71 36.23
N THR A 5 16.39 3.03 36.33
CA THR A 5 16.11 3.74 37.57
C THR A 5 14.64 4.13 37.73
N LEU A 6 13.92 4.34 36.62
CA LEU A 6 12.51 4.72 36.64
C LEU A 6 11.79 4.26 35.35
N ILE A 7 10.56 3.82 35.47
CA ILE A 7 9.62 3.58 34.38
C ILE A 7 8.34 4.33 34.73
N GLU A 8 7.98 5.35 33.97
CA GLU A 8 6.78 6.17 34.25
C GLU A 8 5.87 6.34 33.02
N PRO A 9 4.56 6.39 33.18
CA PRO A 9 3.63 6.63 32.07
C PRO A 9 3.87 8.00 31.40
N GLN A 10 3.69 8.05 30.09
CA GLN A 10 3.74 9.32 29.35
C GLN A 10 2.47 10.16 29.60
N LYS A 11 2.61 11.46 29.91
CA LYS A 11 1.48 12.38 30.22
C LYS A 11 0.38 12.43 29.14
N LYS A 12 0.73 12.27 27.86
CA LYS A 12 -0.22 12.38 26.73
C LYS A 12 -0.64 11.03 26.14
N LYS A 13 0.01 9.93 26.52
CA LYS A 13 -0.22 8.58 25.93
C LYS A 13 -0.06 7.54 27.03
N SER A 14 -1.17 7.18 27.69
CA SER A 14 -1.19 6.21 28.78
C SER A 14 -0.68 4.82 28.41
N GLU A 15 -0.74 4.46 27.12
CA GLU A 15 -0.23 3.20 26.58
C GLU A 15 1.30 3.18 26.38
N ARG A 16 1.98 4.25 26.76
CA ARG A 16 3.43 4.39 26.61
C ARG A 16 4.09 4.84 27.90
N VAL A 17 5.35 4.40 28.07
CA VAL A 17 6.17 4.75 29.21
C VAL A 17 7.47 5.42 28.79
N ASN A 18 8.03 6.22 29.66
CA ASN A 18 9.40 6.72 29.61
C ASN A 18 10.28 5.81 30.48
N VAL A 19 11.39 5.37 29.94
CA VAL A 19 12.40 4.60 30.65
C VAL A 19 13.58 5.51 30.95
N PHE A 20 14.00 5.54 32.21
CA PHE A 20 15.16 6.29 32.69
C PHE A 20 16.26 5.29 33.07
N ILE A 21 17.47 5.59 32.64
CA ILE A 21 18.67 4.82 32.95
C ILE A 21 19.64 5.74 33.70
N ASP A 22 20.13 5.29 34.86
CA ASP A 22 21.05 6.04 35.72
C ASP A 22 20.55 7.48 36.01
N GLY A 23 19.24 7.63 36.19
CA GLY A 23 18.58 8.92 36.50
C GLY A 23 18.29 9.81 35.31
N GLN A 24 18.68 9.44 34.09
CA GLN A 24 18.47 10.22 32.88
C GLN A 24 17.44 9.56 31.95
N PHE A 25 16.62 10.38 31.25
CA PHE A 25 15.73 9.85 30.22
C PHE A 25 16.55 9.16 29.13
N ALA A 26 16.21 7.89 28.87
CA ALA A 26 16.88 7.10 27.85
C ALA A 26 16.00 6.93 26.59
N PHE A 27 14.80 6.37 26.74
CA PHE A 27 13.89 6.12 25.62
C PHE A 27 12.44 5.91 26.08
N GLY A 28 11.50 5.96 25.13
CA GLY A 28 10.10 5.64 25.39
C GLY A 28 9.68 4.35 24.74
N LEU A 29 8.93 3.50 25.44
CA LEU A 29 8.41 2.22 24.97
C LEU A 29 6.88 2.16 25.04
N SER A 30 6.27 1.19 24.32
CA SER A 30 4.90 0.79 24.62
C SER A 30 4.84 0.03 25.96
N LEU A 31 3.71 0.13 26.62
CA LEU A 31 3.48 -0.63 27.86
C LEU A 31 3.50 -2.13 27.58
N GLU A 32 2.97 -2.56 26.42
CA GLU A 32 2.99 -3.95 25.96
C GLU A 32 4.41 -4.50 25.86
N LEU A 33 5.34 -3.72 25.29
CA LEU A 33 6.74 -4.13 25.16
C LEU A 33 7.44 -4.25 26.52
N VAL A 34 7.09 -3.39 27.48
CA VAL A 34 7.60 -3.49 28.86
C VAL A 34 7.17 -4.83 29.50
N TYR A 35 5.92 -5.21 29.35
CA TYR A 35 5.42 -6.50 29.83
C TYR A 35 6.04 -7.68 29.09
N GLU A 36 6.08 -7.66 27.77
CA GLU A 36 6.67 -8.73 26.95
C GLU A 36 8.13 -8.99 27.31
N LYS A 37 8.93 -7.92 27.45
CA LYS A 37 10.35 -8.00 27.78
C LYS A 37 10.63 -8.09 29.29
N LYS A 38 9.58 -8.09 30.13
CA LYS A 38 9.66 -8.15 31.59
C LYS A 38 10.63 -7.13 32.18
N LEU A 39 10.54 -5.87 31.66
CA LEU A 39 11.41 -4.81 32.14
C LEU A 39 11.00 -4.34 33.53
N ALA A 40 11.97 -4.19 34.43
CA ALA A 40 11.78 -3.79 35.82
C ALA A 40 12.79 -2.74 36.26
N ILE A 41 12.38 -1.91 37.25
CA ILE A 41 13.29 -0.99 37.92
C ILE A 41 14.38 -1.80 38.61
N GLY A 42 15.62 -1.36 38.48
CA GLY A 42 16.78 -2.06 39.02
C GLY A 42 17.44 -3.01 38.02
N GLN A 43 16.81 -3.33 36.91
CA GLN A 43 17.40 -4.20 35.88
C GLN A 43 18.58 -3.52 35.19
N VAL A 44 19.64 -4.27 34.99
CA VAL A 44 20.83 -3.83 34.24
C VAL A 44 20.66 -4.22 32.77
N LEU A 45 20.90 -3.26 31.88
CA LEU A 45 20.83 -3.48 30.42
C LEU A 45 22.19 -3.22 29.81
N ASN A 46 22.62 -4.06 28.87
CA ASN A 46 23.77 -3.73 28.03
C ASN A 46 23.35 -2.89 26.83
N GLU A 47 24.33 -2.33 26.11
CA GLU A 47 24.06 -1.45 24.96
C GLU A 47 23.25 -2.15 23.87
N GLN A 48 23.53 -3.44 23.58
CA GLN A 48 22.79 -4.19 22.58
C GLN A 48 21.32 -4.38 22.98
N GLN A 49 21.05 -4.67 24.23
CA GLN A 49 19.68 -4.79 24.76
C GLN A 49 18.90 -3.47 24.63
N ILE A 50 19.57 -2.33 24.87
CA ILE A 50 18.95 -1.00 24.69
C ILE A 50 18.62 -0.77 23.21
N ILE A 51 19.54 -1.06 22.31
CA ILE A 51 19.32 -0.95 20.86
C ILE A 51 18.15 -1.84 20.42
N ASP A 52 18.10 -3.08 20.87
CA ASP A 52 17.05 -4.03 20.53
C ASP A 52 15.67 -3.56 21.02
N LEU A 53 15.57 -2.99 22.22
CA LEU A 53 14.34 -2.42 22.77
C LEU A 53 13.86 -1.22 21.96
N VAL A 54 14.76 -0.30 21.62
CA VAL A 54 14.43 0.87 20.81
C VAL A 54 13.99 0.45 19.40
N GLN A 55 14.64 -0.55 18.81
CA GLN A 55 14.23 -1.08 17.50
C GLN A 55 12.87 -1.78 17.58
N ALA A 56 12.61 -2.58 18.64
CA ALA A 56 11.33 -3.25 18.81
C ALA A 56 10.17 -2.25 18.91
N ASP A 57 10.32 -1.19 19.71
CA ASP A 57 9.35 -0.10 19.80
C ASP A 57 9.16 0.63 18.47
N GLN A 58 10.22 0.84 17.72
CA GLN A 58 10.13 1.43 16.38
C GLN A 58 9.33 0.55 15.42
N VAL A 59 9.59 -0.76 15.40
CA VAL A 59 8.84 -1.72 14.57
C VAL A 59 7.36 -1.72 14.97
N GLU A 60 7.03 -1.69 16.25
CA GLU A 60 5.65 -1.61 16.73
C GLU A 60 4.95 -0.33 16.24
N LYS A 61 5.58 0.83 16.43
CA LYS A 61 5.05 2.12 15.95
C LYS A 61 4.79 2.12 14.44
N LEU A 62 5.74 1.58 13.66
CA LEU A 62 5.62 1.50 12.21
C LEU A 62 4.55 0.48 11.79
N THR A 63 4.41 -0.64 12.52
CA THR A 63 3.34 -1.61 12.29
C THR A 63 1.96 -0.96 12.49
N ASN A 64 1.75 -0.28 13.60
CA ASN A 64 0.49 0.41 13.90
C ASN A 64 0.17 1.50 12.86
N LYS A 65 1.19 2.22 12.38
CA LYS A 65 1.03 3.17 11.28
C LYS A 65 0.62 2.49 9.98
N SER A 66 1.23 1.35 9.66
CA SER A 66 0.91 0.57 8.46
C SER A 66 -0.50 0.00 8.50
N LEU A 67 -0.94 -0.52 9.66
CA LEU A 67 -2.31 -1.01 9.85
C LEU A 67 -3.35 0.09 9.63
N ARG A 68 -3.10 1.30 10.12
CA ARG A 68 -3.95 2.46 9.80
C ARG A 68 -3.96 2.80 8.32
N PHE A 69 -2.82 2.66 7.62
CA PHE A 69 -2.75 2.91 6.19
C PHE A 69 -3.50 1.85 5.38
N LEU A 70 -3.50 0.60 5.87
CA LEU A 70 -4.22 -0.53 5.30
C LEU A 70 -5.74 -0.46 5.56
N SER A 71 -6.18 0.13 6.66
CA SER A 71 -7.61 0.19 7.01
C SER A 71 -8.46 0.96 5.99
N PHE A 72 -7.87 1.81 5.16
CA PHE A 72 -8.59 2.56 4.12
C PHE A 72 -8.80 1.75 2.83
N ARG A 73 -7.85 0.90 2.45
CA ARG A 73 -7.90 -0.01 1.31
C ARG A 73 -6.70 -0.96 1.31
N PRO A 74 -6.77 -2.10 0.59
CA PRO A 74 -5.60 -2.93 0.32
C PRO A 74 -4.43 -2.13 -0.28
N ARG A 75 -3.21 -2.50 0.09
CA ARG A 75 -1.97 -1.86 -0.37
C ARG A 75 -0.95 -2.91 -0.78
N SER A 76 -0.16 -2.64 -1.81
CA SER A 76 1.00 -3.47 -2.12
C SER A 76 2.11 -3.30 -1.08
N GLU A 77 3.01 -4.27 -1.01
CA GLU A 77 4.21 -4.17 -0.18
C GLU A 77 4.98 -2.88 -0.45
N LYS A 78 5.18 -2.56 -1.74
CA LYS A 78 5.87 -1.33 -2.16
C LYS A 78 5.16 -0.07 -1.67
N GLU A 79 3.82 0.01 -1.76
CA GLU A 79 3.08 1.18 -1.28
C GLU A 79 3.28 1.42 0.22
N ILE A 80 3.34 0.34 1.02
CA ILE A 80 3.59 0.43 2.46
C ILE A 80 5.03 0.89 2.72
N ARG A 81 6.00 0.26 2.06
CA ARG A 81 7.42 0.61 2.16
C ARG A 81 7.65 2.08 1.82
N ASP A 82 7.14 2.52 0.68
CA ASP A 82 7.25 3.92 0.23
C ASP A 82 6.60 4.90 1.22
N ASN A 83 5.42 4.56 1.78
CA ASN A 83 4.74 5.39 2.79
C ASN A 83 5.57 5.56 4.06
N LEU A 84 6.20 4.48 4.54
CA LEU A 84 7.04 4.54 5.73
C LEU A 84 8.30 5.36 5.49
N LEU A 85 9.00 5.10 4.37
CA LEU A 85 10.24 5.80 4.01
C LEU A 85 10.01 7.30 3.75
N LEU A 86 8.92 7.66 3.06
CA LEU A 86 8.57 9.06 2.83
C LEU A 86 8.27 9.82 4.14
N ALA A 87 7.62 9.14 5.09
CA ALA A 87 7.35 9.76 6.38
C ALA A 87 8.62 10.03 7.19
N GLU A 88 9.62 9.15 7.08
CA GLU A 88 10.92 9.37 7.69
C GLU A 88 11.67 10.52 7.01
N LYS A 89 11.72 10.55 5.69
CA LYS A 89 12.34 11.65 4.93
C LYS A 89 11.76 13.02 5.27
N ARG A 90 10.45 13.11 5.54
CA ARG A 90 9.80 14.36 5.95
C ARG A 90 10.20 14.81 7.36
N LYS A 91 10.51 13.87 8.26
CA LYS A 91 10.98 14.17 9.62
C LYS A 91 12.46 14.57 9.65
N ARG A 92 13.22 14.09 8.65
CA ARG A 92 14.67 14.30 8.51
C ARG A 92 15.05 15.69 7.98
N LYS A 93 14.34 16.72 8.29
CA LYS A 93 14.73 18.07 7.84
C LYS A 93 16.10 18.55 8.36
N GLU A 94 16.67 17.88 9.37
CA GLU A 94 17.96 18.23 9.95
C GLU A 94 18.74 16.95 10.34
N GLU A 95 19.94 16.81 9.86
CA GLU A 95 21.09 15.99 10.25
C GLU A 95 20.86 14.68 11.05
N LYS A 96 20.47 13.63 10.38
CA LYS A 96 20.60 12.27 10.91
C LYS A 96 21.69 11.50 10.14
N SER A 97 22.49 10.70 10.86
CA SER A 97 23.57 9.93 10.27
C SER A 97 23.06 8.84 9.31
N GLU A 98 23.90 8.42 8.36
CA GLU A 98 23.60 7.30 7.44
C GLU A 98 23.27 6.01 8.22
N ILE A 99 23.87 5.81 9.39
CA ILE A 99 23.64 4.66 10.29
C ILE A 99 22.18 4.61 10.75
N GLU A 100 21.60 5.73 11.20
CA GLU A 100 20.20 5.79 11.62
C GLU A 100 19.24 5.52 10.45
N GLY A 101 19.65 5.90 9.22
CA GLY A 101 18.93 5.59 8.00
C GLY A 101 18.85 4.10 7.72
N SER A 102 19.97 3.42 7.82
CA SER A 102 20.07 1.97 7.62
C SER A 102 19.27 1.19 8.66
N LEU A 103 19.31 1.63 9.93
CA LEU A 103 18.52 1.00 11.01
C LEU A 103 17.01 1.18 10.78
N TYR A 104 16.59 2.34 10.28
CA TYR A 104 15.20 2.57 9.95
C TYR A 104 14.72 1.67 8.80
N GLU A 105 15.50 1.53 7.74
CA GLU A 105 15.18 0.63 6.62
C GLU A 105 15.08 -0.83 7.06
N LYS A 106 15.98 -1.29 7.94
CA LYS A 106 15.88 -2.62 8.58
C LYS A 106 14.57 -2.78 9.36
N SER A 107 14.16 -1.74 10.09
CA SER A 107 12.89 -1.74 10.82
C SER A 107 11.70 -1.82 9.88
N VAL A 108 11.73 -1.10 8.74
CA VAL A 108 10.70 -1.20 7.69
C VAL A 108 10.62 -2.63 7.12
N GLY A 109 11.76 -3.28 6.86
CA GLY A 109 11.80 -4.69 6.44
C GLY A 109 11.10 -5.62 7.44
N LYS A 110 11.44 -5.50 8.74
CA LYS A 110 10.80 -6.28 9.82
C LYS A 110 9.27 -6.04 9.90
N VAL A 111 8.82 -4.81 9.65
CA VAL A 111 7.38 -4.48 9.60
C VAL A 111 6.70 -5.20 8.45
N ILE A 112 7.27 -5.17 7.25
CA ILE A 112 6.70 -5.86 6.08
C ILE A 112 6.59 -7.38 6.35
N GLU A 113 7.65 -8.00 6.86
CA GLU A 113 7.63 -9.42 7.23
C GLU A 113 6.56 -9.75 8.29
N LYS A 114 6.41 -8.87 9.31
CA LYS A 114 5.37 -9.03 10.33
C LYS A 114 3.97 -8.93 9.72
N LEU A 115 3.72 -7.96 8.85
CA LEU A 115 2.44 -7.78 8.18
C LEU A 115 2.10 -8.95 7.25
N LYS A 116 3.08 -9.51 6.54
CA LYS A 116 2.91 -10.72 5.72
C LYS A 116 2.53 -11.93 6.58
N ARG A 117 3.22 -12.15 7.70
CA ARG A 117 2.89 -13.26 8.63
C ARG A 117 1.49 -13.15 9.26
N LEU A 118 0.94 -11.94 9.32
CA LEU A 118 -0.40 -11.65 9.84
C LEU A 118 -1.44 -11.58 8.72
N ASP A 119 -1.11 -11.99 7.50
CA ASP A 119 -1.98 -11.92 6.31
C ASP A 119 -2.58 -10.53 6.05
N GLN A 120 -1.88 -9.47 6.49
CA GLN A 120 -2.30 -8.08 6.28
C GLN A 120 -1.78 -7.49 4.97
N VAL A 121 -0.79 -8.13 4.35
CA VAL A 121 -0.16 -7.70 3.10
C VAL A 121 0.10 -8.91 2.23
N ASP A 122 -0.57 -8.92 1.09
CA ASP A 122 -0.44 -9.90 0.03
C ASP A 122 -0.57 -9.17 -1.32
N ASP A 123 0.47 -9.23 -2.15
CA ASP A 123 0.49 -8.55 -3.45
C ASP A 123 -0.43 -9.23 -4.47
N LEU A 124 -0.74 -10.53 -4.33
CA LEU A 124 -1.70 -11.22 -5.16
C LEU A 124 -3.14 -10.75 -4.87
N GLU A 125 -3.53 -10.72 -3.59
CA GLU A 125 -4.82 -10.20 -3.15
C GLU A 125 -4.97 -8.71 -3.49
N PHE A 126 -3.90 -7.92 -3.32
CA PHE A 126 -3.88 -6.53 -3.75
C PHE A 126 -4.09 -6.40 -5.26
N ALA A 127 -3.42 -7.22 -6.08
CA ALA A 127 -3.54 -7.17 -7.53
C ALA A 127 -4.96 -7.57 -8.00
N ARG A 128 -5.55 -8.62 -7.41
CA ARG A 128 -6.94 -9.04 -7.67
C ARG A 128 -7.91 -7.90 -7.35
N TRP A 129 -7.77 -7.31 -6.17
CA TRP A 129 -8.57 -6.15 -5.76
C TRP A 129 -8.40 -4.97 -6.72
N TRP A 130 -7.17 -4.66 -7.16
CA TRP A 130 -6.89 -3.56 -8.09
C TRP A 130 -7.58 -3.75 -9.44
N VAL A 131 -7.48 -4.96 -10.01
CA VAL A 131 -8.16 -5.33 -11.26
C VAL A 131 -9.66 -5.20 -11.12
N GLU A 132 -10.25 -5.68 -10.03
CA GLU A 132 -11.69 -5.57 -9.76
C GLU A 132 -12.13 -4.11 -9.66
N GLN A 133 -11.41 -3.27 -8.92
CA GLN A 133 -11.72 -1.84 -8.81
C GLN A 133 -11.69 -1.13 -10.17
N ARG A 134 -10.71 -1.48 -11.03
CA ARG A 134 -10.64 -0.95 -12.39
C ARG A 134 -11.83 -1.42 -13.23
N SER A 135 -12.13 -2.70 -13.20
CA SER A 135 -13.26 -3.30 -13.92
C SER A 135 -14.60 -2.67 -13.52
N ARG A 136 -14.77 -2.37 -12.24
CA ARG A 136 -16.04 -1.85 -11.70
C ARG A 136 -16.24 -0.36 -11.96
N PHE A 137 -15.23 0.45 -11.66
CA PHE A 137 -15.39 1.91 -11.63
C PHE A 137 -14.78 2.62 -12.83
N ASN A 138 -13.68 2.12 -13.36
CA ASN A 138 -12.92 2.78 -14.43
C ASN A 138 -12.25 1.75 -15.34
N PRO A 139 -13.04 1.06 -16.19
CA PRO A 139 -12.51 0.02 -17.08
C PRO A 139 -11.35 0.50 -17.94
N LYS A 140 -10.29 -0.29 -17.96
CA LYS A 140 -9.06 -0.07 -18.73
C LYS A 140 -8.59 -1.40 -19.31
N GLY A 141 -7.90 -1.36 -20.44
CA GLY A 141 -7.27 -2.52 -21.05
C GLY A 141 -6.09 -3.04 -20.23
N ALA A 142 -5.78 -4.33 -20.42
CA ALA A 142 -4.73 -5.03 -19.69
C ALA A 142 -3.36 -4.34 -19.73
N PRO A 143 -2.88 -3.73 -20.83
CA PRO A 143 -1.59 -3.04 -20.84
C PRO A 143 -1.49 -1.91 -19.82
N ILE A 144 -2.57 -1.13 -19.65
CA ILE A 144 -2.57 -0.03 -18.67
C ILE A 144 -2.64 -0.57 -17.24
N ILE A 145 -3.49 -1.57 -16.98
CA ILE A 145 -3.58 -2.21 -15.65
C ILE A 145 -2.24 -2.84 -15.27
N LYS A 146 -1.58 -3.51 -16.23
CA LYS A 146 -0.24 -4.07 -16.07
C LYS A 146 0.78 -3.01 -15.66
N ALA A 147 0.80 -1.88 -16.37
CA ALA A 147 1.71 -0.76 -16.04
C ALA A 147 1.40 -0.15 -14.66
N GLU A 148 0.11 -0.04 -14.28
CA GLU A 148 -0.30 0.44 -12.96
C GLU A 148 0.17 -0.49 -11.85
N LEU A 149 -0.02 -1.82 -11.98
CA LEU A 149 0.42 -2.82 -11.00
C LEU A 149 1.94 -2.88 -10.90
N PHE A 150 2.64 -2.84 -12.03
CA PHE A 150 4.11 -2.79 -12.05
C PHE A 150 4.65 -1.56 -11.32
N LYS A 151 4.06 -0.39 -11.55
CA LYS A 151 4.42 0.84 -10.80
C LYS A 151 4.20 0.70 -9.30
N LYS A 152 3.25 -0.14 -8.89
CA LYS A 152 2.96 -0.46 -7.49
C LYS A 152 3.84 -1.55 -6.91
N GLY A 153 4.79 -2.06 -7.69
CA GLY A 153 5.77 -3.04 -7.26
C GLY A 153 5.28 -4.49 -7.24
N VAL A 154 4.14 -4.76 -7.87
CA VAL A 154 3.64 -6.13 -8.00
C VAL A 154 4.48 -6.89 -9.03
N ASP A 155 4.85 -8.12 -8.71
CA ASP A 155 5.67 -8.96 -9.56
C ASP A 155 4.96 -9.37 -10.87
N LYS A 156 5.76 -9.55 -11.92
CA LYS A 156 5.27 -9.85 -13.27
C LYS A 156 4.43 -11.14 -13.32
N GLU A 157 4.81 -12.13 -12.56
CA GLU A 157 4.12 -13.41 -12.44
C GLU A 157 2.72 -13.23 -11.88
N ILE A 158 2.60 -12.50 -10.79
CA ILE A 158 1.30 -12.12 -10.16
C ILE A 158 0.45 -11.31 -11.12
N ILE A 159 1.05 -10.32 -11.81
CA ILE A 159 0.32 -9.51 -12.79
C ILE A 159 -0.25 -10.37 -13.92
N ASN A 160 0.53 -11.31 -14.43
CA ASN A 160 0.07 -12.21 -15.51
C ASN A 160 -1.03 -13.16 -15.02
N GLU A 161 -1.00 -13.61 -13.77
CA GLU A 161 -2.04 -14.45 -13.17
C GLU A 161 -3.40 -13.73 -13.06
N VAL A 162 -3.38 -12.46 -12.63
CA VAL A 162 -4.62 -11.72 -12.36
C VAL A 162 -5.24 -11.07 -13.60
N LEU A 163 -4.47 -10.91 -14.69
CA LEU A 163 -4.95 -10.30 -15.93
C LEU A 163 -5.54 -11.38 -16.85
N ASN A 164 -6.88 -11.44 -16.88
CA ASN A 164 -7.62 -12.31 -17.83
C ASN A 164 -7.98 -11.52 -19.08
N LYS A 165 -7.42 -11.94 -20.23
CA LYS A 165 -7.69 -11.33 -21.53
C LYS A 165 -9.13 -11.54 -22.03
N GLU A 166 -9.78 -12.63 -21.60
CA GLU A 166 -11.12 -12.99 -22.04
C GLU A 166 -12.21 -11.98 -21.59
N ARG A 167 -11.91 -11.16 -20.59
CA ARG A 167 -12.82 -10.13 -20.08
C ARG A 167 -12.66 -8.76 -20.75
N GLU A 168 -11.71 -8.57 -21.66
CA GLU A 168 -11.46 -7.22 -22.23
C GLU A 168 -12.64 -6.68 -23.01
N GLU A 169 -13.34 -7.54 -23.78
CA GLU A 169 -14.55 -7.12 -24.54
C GLU A 169 -15.66 -6.69 -23.59
N GLU A 170 -15.95 -7.48 -22.57
CA GLU A 170 -16.94 -7.15 -21.53
C GLU A 170 -16.62 -5.79 -20.86
N LEU A 171 -15.35 -5.57 -20.54
CA LEU A 171 -14.93 -4.32 -19.91
C LEU A 171 -15.03 -3.11 -20.83
N ALA A 172 -14.75 -3.29 -22.13
CA ALA A 172 -14.91 -2.26 -23.14
C ALA A 172 -16.40 -1.91 -23.32
N LEU A 173 -17.27 -2.91 -23.42
CA LEU A 173 -18.73 -2.73 -23.50
C LEU A 173 -19.26 -1.99 -22.27
N LYS A 174 -18.90 -2.43 -21.06
CA LYS A 174 -19.28 -1.77 -19.81
C LYS A 174 -18.87 -0.30 -19.73
N PHE A 175 -17.74 0.06 -20.32
CA PHE A 175 -17.35 1.45 -20.45
C PHE A 175 -18.24 2.20 -21.44
N LEU A 176 -18.55 1.60 -22.60
CA LEU A 176 -19.36 2.21 -23.64
C LEU A 176 -20.81 2.41 -23.22
N GLU A 177 -21.40 1.49 -22.45
CA GLU A 177 -22.76 1.63 -21.91
C GLU A 177 -22.94 2.96 -21.15
N LYS A 178 -21.94 3.33 -20.33
CA LYS A 178 -21.94 4.63 -19.64
C LYS A 178 -21.86 5.83 -20.59
N LYS A 179 -21.51 5.60 -21.85
CA LYS A 179 -21.38 6.61 -22.90
C LYS A 179 -22.51 6.58 -23.93
N LYS A 180 -23.45 5.64 -23.83
CA LYS A 180 -24.57 5.46 -24.76
C LYS A 180 -25.39 6.74 -24.98
N GLN A 181 -25.47 7.62 -23.99
CA GLN A 181 -26.14 8.92 -24.12
C GLN A 181 -25.54 9.82 -25.22
N PHE A 182 -24.29 9.64 -25.61
CA PHE A 182 -23.66 10.42 -26.67
C PHE A 182 -24.10 9.99 -28.07
N LEU A 183 -24.61 8.74 -28.25
CA LEU A 183 -25.25 8.31 -29.52
C LEU A 183 -26.40 9.22 -29.94
N LYS A 184 -27.13 9.81 -28.99
CA LYS A 184 -28.25 10.71 -29.28
C LYS A 184 -27.82 12.08 -29.80
N ARG A 185 -26.53 12.41 -29.77
CA ARG A 185 -25.96 13.73 -30.03
C ARG A 185 -25.01 13.81 -31.22
N MET A 186 -24.70 12.69 -31.84
CA MET A 186 -23.76 12.60 -32.97
C MET A 186 -24.20 11.46 -33.91
N ASP A 187 -23.75 11.50 -35.17
CA ASP A 187 -24.01 10.39 -36.08
C ASP A 187 -23.23 9.11 -35.69
N GLU A 188 -23.70 7.99 -36.23
CA GLU A 188 -23.13 6.66 -35.92
C GLU A 188 -21.67 6.54 -36.32
N GLY A 189 -21.28 7.10 -37.48
CA GLY A 189 -19.88 7.04 -37.96
C GLY A 189 -18.95 7.86 -37.07
N GLU A 190 -19.40 9.05 -36.65
CA GLU A 190 -18.65 9.90 -35.71
C GLU A 190 -18.52 9.21 -34.34
N PHE A 191 -19.62 8.63 -33.84
CA PHE A 191 -19.60 7.89 -32.58
C PHE A 191 -18.61 6.70 -32.63
N LYS A 192 -18.71 5.90 -33.71
CA LYS A 192 -17.81 4.73 -33.91
C LYS A 192 -16.34 5.13 -33.88
N THR A 193 -15.98 6.16 -34.66
CA THR A 193 -14.61 6.66 -34.72
C THR A 193 -14.13 7.15 -33.34
N LYS A 194 -14.91 7.99 -32.70
CA LYS A 194 -14.58 8.65 -31.44
C LYS A 194 -14.48 7.65 -30.26
N MET A 195 -15.42 6.72 -30.16
CA MET A 195 -15.40 5.74 -29.07
C MET A 195 -14.31 4.69 -29.23
N THR A 196 -14.02 4.25 -30.47
CA THR A 196 -12.87 3.39 -30.73
C THR A 196 -11.57 4.07 -30.29
N GLN A 197 -11.36 5.32 -30.66
CA GLN A 197 -10.19 6.08 -30.22
C GLN A 197 -10.10 6.24 -28.69
N VAL A 198 -11.26 6.46 -28.04
CA VAL A 198 -11.31 6.56 -26.57
C VAL A 198 -10.92 5.24 -25.90
N LEU A 199 -11.41 4.11 -26.39
CA LEU A 199 -11.08 2.79 -25.88
C LEU A 199 -9.60 2.46 -26.10
N VAL A 200 -9.03 2.76 -27.28
CA VAL A 200 -7.60 2.56 -27.56
C VAL A 200 -6.74 3.39 -26.59
N ARG A 201 -7.09 4.65 -26.34
CA ARG A 201 -6.41 5.48 -25.32
C ARG A 201 -6.55 4.94 -23.89
N ARG A 202 -7.57 4.13 -23.64
CA ARG A 202 -7.75 3.39 -22.37
C ARG A 202 -7.00 2.07 -22.31
N GLY A 203 -6.22 1.74 -23.34
CA GLY A 203 -5.37 0.56 -23.40
C GLY A 203 -6.05 -0.70 -23.91
N PHE A 204 -7.28 -0.62 -24.45
CA PHE A 204 -7.87 -1.72 -25.18
C PHE A 204 -7.20 -1.85 -26.56
N THR A 205 -7.07 -3.07 -27.08
CA THR A 205 -6.59 -3.25 -28.45
C THR A 205 -7.58 -2.67 -29.44
N TRP A 206 -7.09 -2.31 -30.63
CA TRP A 206 -7.99 -1.76 -31.66
C TRP A 206 -9.11 -2.73 -32.04
N GLU A 207 -8.80 -4.04 -32.09
CA GLU A 207 -9.76 -5.09 -32.39
C GLU A 207 -10.87 -5.19 -31.34
N VAL A 208 -10.48 -5.24 -30.04
CA VAL A 208 -11.43 -5.22 -28.92
C VAL A 208 -12.26 -3.96 -28.93
N ALA A 209 -11.64 -2.80 -29.16
CA ALA A 209 -12.32 -1.52 -29.19
C ALA A 209 -13.35 -1.44 -30.31
N LYS A 210 -12.96 -1.86 -31.52
CA LYS A 210 -13.88 -1.87 -32.69
C LYS A 210 -15.03 -2.83 -32.45
N LYS A 211 -14.76 -4.07 -32.04
CA LYS A 211 -15.80 -5.09 -31.78
C LYS A 211 -16.79 -4.64 -30.73
N ALA A 212 -16.32 -4.07 -29.63
CA ALA A 212 -17.20 -3.57 -28.57
C ALA A 212 -18.09 -2.41 -29.05
N VAL A 213 -17.57 -1.50 -29.90
CA VAL A 213 -18.38 -0.42 -30.46
C VAL A 213 -19.42 -0.96 -31.44
N ASP A 214 -19.05 -1.88 -32.31
CA ASP A 214 -19.97 -2.52 -33.27
C ASP A 214 -21.11 -3.25 -32.51
N THR A 215 -20.77 -4.05 -31.48
CA THR A 215 -21.77 -4.74 -30.63
C THR A 215 -22.74 -3.75 -29.97
N LEU A 216 -22.24 -2.63 -29.42
CA LEU A 216 -23.11 -1.62 -28.78
C LEU A 216 -24.07 -0.98 -29.79
N LEU A 217 -23.63 -0.74 -31.03
CA LEU A 217 -24.46 -0.14 -32.07
C LEU A 217 -25.54 -1.13 -32.53
N GLU A 218 -25.20 -2.40 -32.69
CA GLU A 218 -26.19 -3.46 -33.05
C GLU A 218 -27.26 -3.65 -31.96
N GLU A 219 -26.91 -3.54 -30.69
CA GLU A 219 -27.85 -3.61 -29.56
C GLU A 219 -28.69 -2.31 -29.39
N GLY A 220 -28.18 -1.20 -29.87
CA GLY A 220 -28.84 0.12 -29.76
C GLY A 220 -29.87 0.38 -30.85
N VAL A 221 -29.92 -0.43 -31.89
CA VAL A 221 -30.86 -0.36 -33.01
C VAL A 221 -32.16 -1.16 -32.73
N LYS A 222 -32.22 -1.90 -31.64
CA LYS A 222 -33.42 -2.56 -31.14
C LYS A 222 -34.12 -1.69 -30.09
#